data_a4ab3c4da643eaea6120231e5fb0b528
#
_entry.id   a4ab3c4da643eaea6120231e5fb0b528
#
_cell.length_a   1.000
_cell.length_b   1.000
_cell.length_c   1.000
_cell.angle_alpha   90.00
_cell.angle_beta   90.00
_cell.angle_gamma   90.00
#
_symmetry.space_group_name_H-M   'P 1'
#
loop_
_entity.id
_entity.type
_entity.pdbx_description
1 polymer ?
#
loop_
_entity_poly.entity_id
_entity_poly.type
_entity_poly.pdbx_seq_one_letter_code
_entity_poly.pdbx_strand_id
1 'polypeptide(L)'
;MKSVELKKDGTVVETTTPIHTDAINRYIPHSFFFDESNVNWQDSDQANNDFINRVQTFLNQKLSVVRFMTENEIRDFFGAPRTKAGQAAGARYQNLDGTLNQIRVRKLNPDSDKNYLLIIEYSDGKPISDNILDDTDWELC
;
A
#
# COMPACT_ATOMS: atom_id res chain seq x y z
N MET A 1 7.24 18.99 -6.04
CA MET A 1 7.37 19.66 -6.07
C MET A 1 7.48 20.37 -5.96
N LYS A 2 7.44 20.47 -5.75
CA LYS A 2 7.63 21.21 -5.53
C LYS A 2 7.16 21.61 -5.73
N SER A 3 6.81 21.43 -5.31
CA SER A 3 6.53 21.94 -5.28
C SER A 3 6.03 22.53 -5.54
N VAL A 4 5.84 22.49 -5.46
CA VAL A 4 5.65 23.09 -5.60
C VAL A 4 4.84 23.40 -5.63
N GLU A 5 4.34 23.39 -5.15
CA GLU A 5 4.06 23.58 -4.97
C GLU A 5 3.27 24.02 -5.22
N LEU A 6 2.78 23.89 -5.07
CA LEU A 6 2.44 24.35 -5.07
C LEU A 6 1.79 24.78 -4.36
N LYS A 7 1.46 25.03 -3.61
CA LYS A 7 1.39 25.24 -2.88
C LYS A 7 0.39 25.58 -2.66
N LYS A 8 -0.23 25.51 -2.07
CA LYS A 8 -0.69 25.78 -1.92
C LYS A 8 -0.96 26.50 -1.97
N ASP A 9 -1.00 26.52 -2.09
CA ASP A 9 -0.60 27.07 -2.29
C ASP A 9 -0.26 27.23 -2.95
N GLY A 10 -0.06 26.91 -3.34
CA GLY A 10 0.75 26.82 -3.97
C GLY A 10 1.36 27.00 -4.04
N THR A 11 1.73 27.05 -3.76
CA THR A 11 2.69 27.05 -3.66
C THR A 11 3.23 26.76 -3.77
N VAL A 12 3.79 26.70 -3.78
CA VAL A 12 4.73 26.23 -3.74
C VAL A 12 5.32 26.22 -3.33
N VAL A 13 5.64 26.02 -2.95
CA VAL A 13 6.51 26.03 -2.36
C VAL A 13 7.40 25.76 -2.44
N GLU A 14 8.17 25.66 -2.13
CA GLU A 14 9.14 25.31 -2.06
C GLU A 14 9.73 24.68 -1.80
N THR A 15 9.97 24.98 -2.12
CA THR A 15 10.99 24.41 -1.58
C THR A 15 11.41 23.13 -1.66
N THR A 16 12.45 22.90 -1.52
CA THR A 16 12.82 21.60 -1.27
C THR A 16 11.84 20.81 -0.51
N THR A 17 10.65 21.10 -0.68
CA THR A 17 9.62 20.35 -0.02
C THR A 17 9.65 18.95 -0.52
N PRO A 18 9.70 17.98 0.37
CA PRO A 18 9.64 16.61 -0.07
C PRO A 18 8.34 16.37 -0.85
N ILE A 19 8.37 15.40 -1.72
CA ILE A 19 7.18 15.01 -2.45
C ILE A 19 6.10 14.65 -1.44
N HIS A 20 4.94 15.23 -1.59
CA HIS A 20 3.83 14.94 -0.70
C HIS A 20 3.30 13.53 -0.91
N THR A 21 2.83 12.93 0.17
CA THR A 21 2.25 11.59 0.13
C THR A 21 1.15 11.49 -0.92
N ASP A 22 0.31 12.51 -1.02
CA ASP A 22 -0.77 12.50 -2.00
C ASP A 22 -0.25 12.48 -3.44
N ALA A 23 0.83 13.20 -3.70
CA ALA A 23 1.43 13.21 -5.02
C ALA A 23 2.00 11.85 -5.37
N ILE A 24 2.66 11.20 -4.42
CA ILE A 24 3.19 9.86 -4.60
C ILE A 24 2.07 8.88 -4.88
N ASN A 25 0.99 8.93 -4.13
CA ASN A 25 -0.13 8.00 -4.28
C ASN A 25 -0.85 8.16 -5.62
N ARG A 26 -0.75 9.33 -6.25
CA ARG A 26 -1.32 9.53 -7.58
C ARG A 26 -0.49 8.86 -8.67
N TYR A 27 0.83 8.82 -8.49
CA TYR A 27 1.74 8.22 -9.47
C TYR A 27 1.96 6.74 -9.23
N ILE A 28 1.87 6.31 -7.97
CA ILE A 28 2.11 4.92 -7.59
C ILE A 28 0.91 4.45 -6.79
N PRO A 29 -0.10 3.90 -7.46
CA PRO A 29 -1.31 3.46 -6.76
C PRO A 29 -1.00 2.33 -5.78
N HIS A 30 -1.83 2.25 -4.74
CA HIS A 30 -1.73 1.21 -3.71
C HIS A 30 -0.43 1.27 -2.91
N SER A 31 0.11 2.49 -2.76
CA SER A 31 1.33 2.71 -2.00
C SER A 31 1.07 3.61 -0.80
N PHE A 32 1.96 3.55 0.18
CA PHE A 32 1.91 4.42 1.35
C PHE A 32 3.30 4.52 1.95
N PHE A 33 3.52 5.61 2.70
CA PHE A 33 4.77 5.77 3.43
C PHE A 33 4.71 5.06 4.77
N PHE A 34 5.81 4.41 5.12
CA PHE A 34 6.02 3.81 6.43
C PHE A 34 7.27 4.46 7.00
N ASP A 35 7.10 5.31 8.00
CA ASP A 35 8.16 6.13 8.57
C ASP A 35 7.89 6.41 10.04
N GLU A 36 8.69 7.30 10.63
CA GLU A 36 8.61 7.59 12.05
C GLU A 36 7.27 8.15 12.51
N SER A 37 6.42 8.59 11.59
CA SER A 37 5.08 9.04 11.95
C SER A 37 4.14 7.85 12.22
N ASN A 38 4.55 6.65 11.84
CA ASN A 38 3.75 5.45 12.05
C ASN A 38 4.07 4.85 13.41
N VAL A 39 3.03 4.46 14.15
CA VAL A 39 3.21 3.93 15.51
C VAL A 39 4.02 2.63 15.54
N ASN A 40 4.11 1.94 14.42
CA ASN A 40 4.83 0.67 14.32
C ASN A 40 6.29 0.84 13.89
N TRP A 41 6.69 2.08 13.56
CA TRP A 41 8.05 2.36 13.13
C TRP A 41 9.03 2.17 14.28
N GLN A 42 10.21 1.60 13.98
CA GLN A 42 11.30 1.43 14.92
C GLN A 42 12.58 2.02 14.31
N ASP A 43 13.53 2.38 15.18
CA ASP A 43 14.82 2.89 14.72
C ASP A 43 15.76 1.76 14.34
N SER A 44 15.25 0.75 13.66
CA SER A 44 16.01 -0.41 13.24
C SER A 44 15.43 -0.91 11.92
N ASP A 45 16.25 -0.90 10.91
CA ASP A 45 15.87 -1.37 9.60
C ASP A 45 15.43 -2.83 9.66
N GLN A 46 16.17 -3.64 10.42
CA GLN A 46 15.81 -5.04 10.59
C GLN A 46 14.45 -5.19 11.26
N ALA A 47 14.20 -4.43 12.33
CA ALA A 47 12.92 -4.51 13.03
C ALA A 47 11.75 -4.08 12.13
N ASN A 48 11.97 -3.06 11.30
CA ASN A 48 10.94 -2.60 10.36
C ASN A 48 10.66 -3.65 9.30
N ASN A 49 11.71 -4.25 8.75
CA ASN A 49 11.54 -5.32 7.77
C ASN A 49 10.86 -6.54 8.37
N ASP A 50 11.20 -6.89 9.59
CA ASP A 50 10.55 -8.00 10.28
C ASP A 50 9.06 -7.73 10.51
N PHE A 51 8.73 -6.49 10.87
CA PHE A 51 7.34 -6.09 11.03
C PHE A 51 6.57 -6.23 9.71
N ILE A 52 7.15 -5.72 8.62
CA ILE A 52 6.52 -5.80 7.29
C ILE A 52 6.28 -7.26 6.91
N ASN A 53 7.27 -8.11 7.13
CA ASN A 53 7.15 -9.54 6.79
C ASN A 53 6.09 -10.23 7.63
N ARG A 54 6.00 -9.90 8.92
CA ARG A 54 4.97 -10.49 9.79
C ARG A 54 3.58 -10.09 9.33
N VAL A 55 3.40 -8.81 9.01
CA VAL A 55 2.09 -8.34 8.53
C VAL A 55 1.74 -9.02 7.21
N GLN A 56 2.70 -9.11 6.30
CA GLN A 56 2.46 -9.76 5.01
C GLN A 56 2.02 -11.22 5.20
N THR A 57 2.67 -11.95 6.08
CA THR A 57 2.29 -13.33 6.36
C THR A 57 0.89 -13.41 6.93
N PHE A 58 0.58 -12.52 7.88
CA PHE A 58 -0.74 -12.48 8.49
C PHE A 58 -1.84 -12.14 7.48
N LEU A 59 -1.55 -11.18 6.59
CA LEU A 59 -2.50 -10.80 5.54
C LEU A 59 -2.84 -11.98 4.64
N ASN A 60 -1.84 -12.77 4.28
CA ASN A 60 -2.07 -13.92 3.43
C ASN A 60 -2.86 -15.03 4.12
N GLN A 61 -2.61 -15.22 5.42
CA GLN A 61 -3.41 -16.14 6.20
C GLN A 61 -4.87 -15.70 6.25
N LYS A 62 -5.08 -14.41 6.51
CA LYS A 62 -6.43 -13.86 6.59
C LYS A 62 -7.13 -13.92 5.23
N LEU A 63 -6.41 -13.58 4.16
CA LEU A 63 -6.97 -13.59 2.82
C LEU A 63 -7.52 -14.96 2.44
N SER A 64 -6.82 -16.03 2.83
CA SER A 64 -7.27 -17.40 2.53
C SER A 64 -8.58 -17.74 3.24
N VAL A 65 -8.89 -17.05 4.33
CA VAL A 65 -10.12 -17.28 5.09
C VAL A 65 -11.25 -16.37 4.60
N VAL A 66 -10.98 -15.06 4.49
CA VAL A 66 -12.02 -14.08 4.14
C VAL A 66 -12.24 -13.95 2.64
N ARG A 67 -11.30 -14.40 1.82
CA ARG A 67 -11.32 -14.49 0.37
C ARG A 67 -11.07 -13.19 -0.35
N PHE A 68 -11.29 -12.06 0.26
CA PHE A 68 -10.89 -10.76 -0.27
C PHE A 68 -10.70 -9.77 0.87
N MET A 69 -9.89 -8.76 0.62
CA MET A 69 -9.63 -7.68 1.58
C MET A 69 -9.56 -6.36 0.83
N THR A 70 -10.13 -5.31 1.39
CA THR A 70 -9.95 -3.97 0.83
C THR A 70 -8.56 -3.46 1.15
N GLU A 71 -8.10 -2.50 0.35
CA GLU A 71 -6.80 -1.88 0.61
C GLU A 71 -6.78 -1.20 1.98
N ASN A 72 -7.90 -0.57 2.39
CA ASN A 72 -7.96 0.09 3.71
C ASN A 72 -7.81 -0.92 4.85
N GLU A 73 -8.35 -2.11 4.70
CA GLU A 73 -8.13 -3.16 5.70
C GLU A 73 -6.65 -3.53 5.78
N ILE A 74 -5.99 -3.61 4.63
CA ILE A 74 -4.55 -3.91 4.59
C ILE A 74 -3.77 -2.77 5.24
N ARG A 75 -4.13 -1.52 4.93
CA ARG A 75 -3.48 -0.35 5.53
C ARG A 75 -3.62 -0.33 7.05
N ASP A 76 -4.77 -0.76 7.55
CA ASP A 76 -5.01 -0.82 9.00
C ASP A 76 -3.98 -1.69 9.71
N PHE A 77 -3.58 -2.80 9.11
CA PHE A 77 -2.59 -3.69 9.72
C PHE A 77 -1.20 -3.06 9.79
N PHE A 78 -0.92 -2.10 8.93
CA PHE A 78 0.35 -1.36 8.98
C PHE A 78 0.25 -0.09 9.82
N GLY A 79 -0.96 0.31 10.21
CA GLY A 79 -1.15 1.59 10.88
C GLY A 79 -1.11 2.76 9.89
N ALA A 80 -1.30 2.49 8.61
CA ALA A 80 -1.27 3.52 7.58
C ALA A 80 -2.64 4.19 7.45
N PRO A 81 -2.69 5.45 7.01
CA PRO A 81 -3.97 6.15 6.86
C PRO A 81 -4.85 5.48 5.80
N ARG A 82 -6.14 5.46 6.08
CA ARG A 82 -7.13 5.02 5.10
C ARG A 82 -7.28 6.08 4.02
N THR A 83 -7.63 5.64 2.80
CA THR A 83 -7.88 6.55 1.69
C THR A 83 -9.26 6.29 1.12
N LYS A 84 -9.77 7.28 0.39
CA LYS A 84 -11.06 7.13 -0.28
C LYS A 84 -11.00 6.01 -1.32
N ALA A 85 -9.95 6.00 -2.11
CA ALA A 85 -9.75 4.96 -3.14
C ALA A 85 -9.60 3.57 -2.51
N GLY A 86 -9.00 3.49 -1.33
CA GLY A 86 -8.77 2.24 -0.64
C GLY A 86 -10.02 1.56 -0.12
N GLN A 87 -11.16 2.23 -0.16
CA GLN A 87 -12.44 1.60 0.20
C GLN A 87 -12.88 0.61 -0.87
N ALA A 88 -12.50 0.84 -2.12
CA ALA A 88 -12.90 0.00 -3.25
C ALA A 88 -11.76 -0.87 -3.76
N ALA A 89 -10.52 -0.40 -3.65
CA ALA A 89 -9.35 -1.18 -4.06
C ALA A 89 -9.15 -2.35 -3.10
N GLY A 90 -8.58 -3.42 -3.61
CA GLY A 90 -8.31 -4.56 -2.75
C GLY A 90 -7.72 -5.75 -3.45
N ALA A 91 -7.55 -6.83 -2.68
CA ALA A 91 -6.97 -8.08 -3.14
C ALA A 91 -7.98 -9.21 -2.99
N ARG A 92 -7.93 -10.14 -3.92
CA ARG A 92 -8.74 -11.36 -3.87
C ARG A 92 -7.84 -12.57 -3.69
N TYR A 93 -8.37 -13.61 -3.06
CA TYR A 93 -7.62 -14.83 -2.83
C TYR A 93 -7.50 -15.67 -4.09
N GLN A 94 -8.56 -15.73 -4.90
CA GLN A 94 -8.61 -16.65 -6.03
C GLN A 94 -9.12 -15.95 -7.27
N ASN A 95 -8.46 -16.19 -8.40
CA ASN A 95 -8.88 -15.70 -9.70
C ASN A 95 -9.93 -16.61 -10.33
N LEU A 96 -10.58 -16.13 -11.39
CA LEU A 96 -11.57 -16.93 -12.11
C LEU A 96 -11.02 -18.26 -12.62
N ASP A 97 -9.75 -18.27 -13.04
CA ASP A 97 -9.12 -19.46 -13.58
C ASP A 97 -8.70 -20.46 -12.49
N GLY A 98 -9.00 -20.15 -11.24
CA GLY A 98 -8.69 -21.03 -10.12
C GLY A 98 -7.32 -20.79 -9.49
N THR A 99 -6.48 -19.95 -10.09
CA THR A 99 -5.17 -19.66 -9.50
C THR A 99 -5.32 -18.83 -8.23
N LEU A 100 -4.40 -19.03 -7.30
CA LEU A 100 -4.44 -18.36 -6.01
C LEU A 100 -3.47 -17.20 -6.00
N ASN A 101 -3.87 -16.13 -5.30
CA ASN A 101 -3.06 -14.94 -5.14
C ASN A 101 -2.50 -14.85 -3.74
N GLN A 102 -1.33 -14.25 -3.64
CA GLN A 102 -0.74 -13.85 -2.36
C GLN A 102 -0.42 -12.37 -2.43
N ILE A 103 -0.61 -11.71 -1.30
CA ILE A 103 -0.29 -10.29 -1.16
C ILE A 103 1.20 -10.17 -0.87
N ARG A 104 1.84 -9.23 -1.56
CA ARG A 104 3.22 -8.85 -1.29
C ARG A 104 3.25 -7.35 -1.02
N VAL A 105 4.02 -6.96 -0.01
CA VAL A 105 4.27 -5.55 0.27
C VAL A 105 5.72 -5.28 -0.09
N ARG A 106 5.92 -4.57 -1.19
CA ARG A 106 7.25 -4.34 -1.74
C ARG A 106 7.76 -2.97 -1.36
N LYS A 107 9.03 -2.91 -0.97
CA LYS A 107 9.68 -1.66 -0.62
C LYS A 107 10.29 -1.05 -1.87
N LEU A 108 9.87 0.16 -2.23
CA LEU A 108 10.28 0.81 -3.46
C LEU A 108 11.57 1.63 -3.31
N ASN A 109 11.95 1.99 -2.09
CA ASN A 109 13.15 2.77 -1.82
C ASN A 109 14.03 2.04 -0.80
N PRO A 110 14.61 0.89 -1.18
CA PRO A 110 15.29 0.01 -0.23
C PRO A 110 16.54 0.62 0.40
N ASP A 111 17.10 1.66 -0.21
CA ASP A 111 18.30 2.29 0.33
C ASP A 111 18.01 3.36 1.38
N SER A 112 16.74 3.69 1.60
CA SER A 112 16.37 4.66 2.62
C SER A 112 16.33 3.99 3.98
N ASP A 113 16.95 4.61 4.98
CA ASP A 113 16.89 4.13 6.35
C ASP A 113 15.97 4.98 7.24
N LYS A 114 15.30 5.98 6.64
CA LYS A 114 14.44 6.90 7.40
C LYS A 114 12.99 6.81 7.06
N ASN A 115 12.68 6.29 5.89
CA ASN A 115 11.30 6.05 5.49
C ASN A 115 11.31 5.01 4.38
N TYR A 116 10.22 4.30 4.29
CA TYR A 116 10.00 3.36 3.22
C TYR A 116 8.76 3.78 2.45
N LEU A 117 8.82 3.60 1.14
CA LEU A 117 7.61 3.66 0.33
C LEU A 117 7.21 2.22 0.04
N LEU A 118 6.06 1.82 0.54
CA LEU A 118 5.57 0.45 0.43
C LEU A 118 4.45 0.40 -0.61
N ILE A 119 4.50 -0.60 -1.47
CA ILE A 119 3.43 -0.82 -2.44
C ILE A 119 2.79 -2.17 -2.17
N ILE A 120 1.46 -2.20 -2.19
CA ILE A 120 0.67 -3.41 -2.02
C ILE A 120 0.40 -3.99 -3.41
N GLU A 121 0.80 -5.24 -3.62
CA GLU A 121 0.65 -5.89 -4.92
C GLU A 121 0.49 -7.39 -4.72
N TYR A 122 0.25 -8.11 -5.80
CA TYR A 122 0.30 -9.57 -5.76
C TYR A 122 1.73 -10.06 -5.88
N SER A 123 1.99 -11.26 -5.38
CA SER A 123 3.35 -11.81 -5.35
C SER A 123 3.96 -12.02 -6.73
N ASP A 124 3.15 -12.09 -7.77
CA ASP A 124 3.63 -12.18 -9.15
C ASP A 124 3.94 -10.81 -9.77
N GLY A 125 3.80 -9.74 -9.00
CA GLY A 125 4.10 -8.39 -9.45
C GLY A 125 2.91 -7.66 -10.05
N LYS A 126 1.76 -8.31 -10.20
CA LYS A 126 0.57 -7.65 -10.72
C LYS A 126 -0.04 -6.75 -9.65
N PRO A 127 -0.61 -5.62 -10.06
CA PRO A 127 -1.28 -4.74 -9.10
C PRO A 127 -2.56 -5.37 -8.58
N ILE A 128 -2.93 -5.00 -7.35
CA ILE A 128 -4.24 -5.37 -6.82
C ILE A 128 -5.32 -4.57 -7.55
N SER A 129 -6.57 -4.96 -7.37
CA SER A 129 -7.68 -4.33 -8.08
C SER A 129 -7.90 -2.89 -7.61
N ASP A 130 -8.17 -1.99 -8.54
CA ASP A 130 -8.54 -0.60 -8.23
C ASP A 130 -9.96 -0.52 -7.68
N ASN A 131 -10.83 -1.41 -8.12
CA ASN A 131 -12.20 -1.44 -7.63
C ASN A 131 -12.69 -2.87 -7.60
N ILE A 132 -12.57 -3.46 -6.43
CA ILE A 132 -12.89 -4.88 -6.22
C ILE A 132 -14.39 -5.15 -6.36
N LEU A 133 -15.22 -4.13 -6.14
CA LEU A 133 -16.67 -4.29 -6.21
C LEU A 133 -17.21 -4.24 -7.63
N ASP A 134 -16.49 -3.59 -8.54
CA ASP A 134 -16.90 -3.46 -9.93
C ASP A 134 -16.16 -4.43 -10.86
N ASP A 135 -15.32 -5.28 -10.29
CA ASP A 135 -14.54 -6.24 -11.06
C ASP A 135 -15.48 -7.33 -11.59
N THR A 136 -15.59 -7.45 -12.90
CA THR A 136 -16.50 -8.42 -13.51
C THR A 136 -16.10 -9.86 -13.20
N ASP A 137 -14.82 -10.12 -12.97
CA ASP A 137 -14.36 -11.45 -12.56
C ASP A 137 -14.97 -11.86 -11.24
N TRP A 138 -15.27 -10.90 -10.41
CA TRP A 138 -15.82 -11.10 -9.09
C TRP A 138 -17.22 -11.69 -9.12
N GLU A 139 -18.00 -11.28 -10.10
CA GLU A 139 -19.38 -11.72 -10.22
C GLU A 139 -19.50 -13.19 -10.66
N LEU A 140 -18.45 -13.71 -11.25
CA LEU A 140 -18.46 -15.07 -11.78
C LEU A 140 -17.96 -16.10 -10.76
N CYS A 141 -17.48 -15.65 -9.62
CA CYS A 141 -16.94 -16.57 -8.58
C CYS A 141 -18.01 -17.11 -7.61
#